data_684af633e30b9603879d6cc7f710edde
#
_entry.id   684af633e30b9603879d6cc7f710edde
#
_cell.length_a   1.000
_cell.length_b   1.000
_cell.length_c   1.000
_cell.angle_alpha   90.00
_cell.angle_beta   90.00
_cell.angle_gamma   90.00
#
_symmetry.space_group_name_H-M   'P 1'
#
loop_
_entity.id
_entity.type
_entity.pdbx_description
1 polymer ?
#
loop_
_entity_poly.entity_id
_entity_poly.type
_entity_poly.pdbx_seq_one_letter_code
_entity_poly.pdbx_strand_id
1 'polypeptide(L)'
;MPTTSFDKDSIKASIIGKLQRYNGRTIEEASNGQIYRALASTVRDQIMQKWMISREERKTNNNKRLFYLSVEFLMGRSLYTNILNLVSLDAYKQALDELHIDVDKVLQEEPEPALGNGGLGRLAACFMDSLASLDLPAMGCSIRYEYGLFRQKIVDGQQVELPDYWLGNGNVWEMPVMEDACEVHFNGHVEMGNRSEERRVGKECRSRWSPYH
;
A
#
# COMPACT_ATOMS: atom_id res chain seq x y z
N MET A 1 -16.73 20.87 9.81
CA MET A 1 -16.93 19.49 10.27
C MET A 1 -16.20 19.33 11.58
N PRO A 2 -16.74 18.64 12.61
CA PRO A 2 -16.03 18.45 13.85
C PRO A 2 -14.73 17.68 13.52
N THR A 3 -13.60 18.27 13.86
CA THR A 3 -12.31 17.59 13.92
C THR A 3 -12.44 16.48 14.96
N THR A 4 -12.57 15.24 14.52
CA THR A 4 -12.54 14.10 15.44
C THR A 4 -11.21 14.19 16.18
N SER A 5 -11.27 14.37 17.49
CA SER A 5 -10.07 14.34 18.32
C SER A 5 -9.43 12.97 18.15
N PHE A 6 -8.18 12.94 17.69
CA PHE A 6 -7.38 11.72 17.59
C PHE A 6 -6.62 11.52 18.91
N ASP A 7 -7.35 11.62 20.00
CA ASP A 7 -6.83 11.29 21.30
C ASP A 7 -6.70 9.76 21.48
N LYS A 8 -5.99 9.39 22.48
CA LYS A 8 -5.71 8.01 22.83
C LYS A 8 -6.98 7.16 22.95
N ASP A 9 -8.05 7.70 23.55
CA ASP A 9 -9.26 6.95 23.82
C ASP A 9 -10.08 6.72 22.53
N SER A 10 -10.12 7.68 21.62
CA SER A 10 -10.74 7.53 20.32
C SER A 10 -10.00 6.49 19.44
N ILE A 11 -8.66 6.46 19.52
CA ILE A 11 -7.84 5.47 18.83
C ILE A 11 -8.14 4.07 19.35
N LYS A 12 -8.15 3.88 20.68
CA LYS A 12 -8.51 2.59 21.30
C LYS A 12 -9.91 2.12 20.88
N ALA A 13 -10.89 3.01 21.01
CA ALA A 13 -12.27 2.69 20.63
C ALA A 13 -12.39 2.31 19.15
N SER A 14 -11.63 2.97 18.27
CA SER A 14 -11.60 2.65 16.84
C SER A 14 -11.01 1.26 16.59
N ILE A 15 -9.86 0.93 17.19
CA ILE A 15 -9.22 -0.38 17.02
C ILE A 15 -10.14 -1.49 17.52
N ILE A 16 -10.66 -1.38 18.74
CA ILE A 16 -11.58 -2.35 19.33
C ILE A 16 -12.83 -2.52 18.46
N GLY A 17 -13.45 -1.40 18.07
CA GLY A 17 -14.67 -1.42 17.26
C GLY A 17 -14.45 -2.03 15.86
N LYS A 18 -13.26 -1.90 15.28
CA LYS A 18 -12.91 -2.54 14.00
C LYS A 18 -12.68 -4.04 14.17
N LEU A 19 -11.99 -4.47 15.22
CA LEU A 19 -11.81 -5.89 15.53
C LEU A 19 -13.16 -6.59 15.72
N GLN A 20 -14.05 -5.98 16.47
CA GLN A 20 -15.40 -6.53 16.72
C GLN A 20 -16.22 -6.61 15.43
N ARG A 21 -16.26 -5.53 14.63
CA ARG A 21 -17.13 -5.46 13.43
C ARG A 21 -16.62 -6.29 12.25
N TYR A 22 -15.31 -6.34 12.05
CA TYR A 22 -14.75 -7.04 10.88
C TYR A 22 -14.27 -8.45 11.17
N ASN A 23 -13.92 -8.75 12.42
CA ASN A 23 -13.36 -10.04 12.79
C ASN A 23 -14.19 -10.79 13.84
N GLY A 24 -15.16 -10.15 14.52
CA GLY A 24 -15.91 -10.74 15.62
C GLY A 24 -15.02 -11.18 16.78
N ARG A 25 -13.91 -10.44 17.05
CA ARG A 25 -12.88 -10.80 18.01
C ARG A 25 -12.65 -9.69 19.02
N THR A 26 -12.26 -10.08 20.23
CA THR A 26 -11.65 -9.18 21.22
C THR A 26 -10.14 -9.04 20.92
N ILE A 27 -9.45 -8.15 21.64
CA ILE A 27 -8.00 -7.97 21.47
C ILE A 27 -7.23 -9.21 21.85
N GLU A 28 -7.65 -9.88 22.92
CA GLU A 28 -7.02 -11.09 23.45
C GLU A 28 -7.14 -12.29 22.52
N GLU A 29 -8.22 -12.32 21.72
CA GLU A 29 -8.49 -13.39 20.76
C GLU A 29 -7.93 -13.11 19.37
N ALA A 30 -7.60 -11.85 19.09
CA ALA A 30 -7.18 -11.41 17.76
C ALA A 30 -5.73 -11.80 17.47
N SER A 31 -5.47 -12.25 16.26
CA SER A 31 -4.09 -12.43 15.79
C SER A 31 -3.42 -11.08 15.52
N ASN A 32 -2.07 -11.05 15.54
CA ASN A 32 -1.30 -9.83 15.21
C ASN A 32 -1.71 -9.25 13.83
N GLY A 33 -1.97 -10.09 12.83
CA GLY A 33 -2.42 -9.65 11.51
C GLY A 33 -3.82 -9.03 11.51
N GLN A 34 -4.72 -9.46 12.41
CA GLN A 34 -6.03 -8.82 12.59
C GLN A 34 -5.89 -7.47 13.30
N ILE A 35 -5.04 -7.41 14.33
CA ILE A 35 -4.71 -6.17 15.05
C ILE A 35 -4.05 -5.17 14.09
N TYR A 36 -3.07 -5.62 13.27
CA TYR A 36 -2.46 -4.78 12.23
C TYR A 36 -3.53 -4.15 11.33
N ARG A 37 -4.46 -4.94 10.80
CA ARG A 37 -5.51 -4.43 9.91
C ARG A 37 -6.43 -3.43 10.58
N ALA A 38 -6.80 -3.66 11.83
CA ALA A 38 -7.62 -2.74 12.61
C ALA A 38 -6.89 -1.41 12.88
N LEU A 39 -5.61 -1.50 13.26
CA LEU A 39 -4.74 -0.35 13.48
C LEU A 39 -4.51 0.44 12.18
N ALA A 40 -4.09 -0.22 11.11
CA ALA A 40 -3.85 0.40 9.81
C ALA A 40 -5.12 1.06 9.23
N SER A 41 -6.28 0.41 9.40
CA SER A 41 -7.57 1.01 9.02
C SER A 41 -7.93 2.22 9.87
N THR A 42 -7.54 2.27 11.14
CA THR A 42 -7.74 3.44 12.01
C THR A 42 -6.87 4.61 11.55
N VAL A 43 -5.62 4.36 11.22
CA VAL A 43 -4.71 5.36 10.64
C VAL A 43 -5.23 5.84 9.28
N ARG A 44 -5.69 4.94 8.42
CA ARG A 44 -6.27 5.28 7.12
C ARG A 44 -7.48 6.19 7.24
N ASP A 45 -8.37 5.97 8.21
CA ASP A 45 -9.54 6.85 8.41
C ASP A 45 -9.12 8.29 8.69
N GLN A 46 -8.04 8.49 9.45
CA GLN A 46 -7.48 9.82 9.72
C GLN A 46 -6.89 10.45 8.45
N ILE A 47 -6.17 9.67 7.66
CA ILE A 47 -5.63 10.11 6.37
C ILE A 47 -6.76 10.53 5.42
N MET A 48 -7.84 9.74 5.36
CA MET A 48 -8.98 10.05 4.48
C MET A 48 -9.67 11.36 4.84
N GLN A 49 -9.76 11.73 6.12
CA GLN A 49 -10.29 13.03 6.53
C GLN A 49 -9.44 14.18 6.00
N LYS A 50 -8.11 14.09 6.15
CA LYS A 50 -7.17 15.07 5.59
C LYS A 50 -7.20 15.11 4.07
N TRP A 51 -7.29 13.94 3.43
CA TRP A 51 -7.42 13.83 1.98
C TRP A 51 -8.66 14.57 1.45
N MET A 52 -9.81 14.43 2.09
CA MET A 52 -11.03 15.13 1.68
C MET A 52 -10.84 16.65 1.72
N ILE A 53 -10.23 17.18 2.76
CA ILE A 53 -9.93 18.61 2.90
C ILE A 53 -9.01 19.06 1.76
N SER A 54 -7.87 18.39 1.57
CA SER A 54 -6.91 18.74 0.51
C SER A 54 -7.50 18.60 -0.89
N ARG A 55 -8.44 17.66 -1.10
CA ARG A 55 -9.14 17.50 -2.38
C ARG A 55 -10.05 18.71 -2.67
N GLU A 56 -10.77 19.19 -1.67
CA GLU A 56 -11.65 20.33 -1.80
C GLU A 56 -10.87 21.64 -2.01
N GLU A 57 -9.82 21.86 -1.25
CA GLU A 57 -8.91 23.00 -1.41
C GLU A 57 -8.32 23.07 -2.82
N ARG A 58 -7.89 21.92 -3.36
CA ARG A 58 -7.36 21.85 -4.72
C ARG A 58 -8.39 22.20 -5.79
N LYS A 59 -9.64 21.79 -5.63
CA LYS A 59 -10.72 22.14 -6.54
C LYS A 59 -10.99 23.65 -6.52
N THR A 60 -11.05 24.23 -5.33
CA THR A 60 -11.36 25.65 -5.14
C THR A 60 -10.24 26.55 -5.68
N ASN A 61 -8.98 26.19 -5.45
CA ASN A 61 -7.83 27.03 -5.80
C ASN A 61 -7.30 26.77 -7.22
N ASN A 62 -7.83 25.79 -7.94
CA ASN A 62 -7.38 25.39 -9.29
C ASN A 62 -5.85 25.24 -9.40
N ASN A 63 -5.22 24.66 -8.38
CA ASN A 63 -3.79 24.53 -8.30
C ASN A 63 -3.25 23.55 -9.37
N LYS A 64 -2.10 23.89 -9.94
CA LYS A 64 -1.34 22.96 -10.81
C LYS A 64 -0.97 21.71 -10.02
N ARG A 65 -1.02 20.55 -10.68
CA ARG A 65 -0.64 19.27 -10.11
C ARG A 65 0.58 18.72 -10.84
N LEU A 66 1.53 18.19 -10.07
CA LEU A 66 2.67 17.45 -10.60
C LEU A 66 2.32 15.97 -10.66
N PHE A 67 2.57 15.34 -11.81
CA PHE A 67 2.46 13.89 -11.98
C PHE A 67 3.85 13.30 -12.16
N TYR A 68 4.25 12.43 -11.25
CA TYR A 68 5.52 11.74 -11.31
C TYR A 68 5.28 10.31 -11.82
N LEU A 69 5.71 10.04 -13.04
CA LEU A 69 5.54 8.74 -13.69
C LEU A 69 6.79 7.89 -13.47
N SER A 70 6.63 6.72 -12.88
CA SER A 70 7.69 5.74 -12.73
C SER A 70 7.10 4.34 -12.83
N VAL A 71 7.84 3.42 -13.40
CA VAL A 71 7.45 1.99 -13.43
C VAL A 71 7.76 1.29 -12.12
N GLU A 72 8.53 1.94 -11.24
CA GLU A 72 8.92 1.44 -9.94
C GLU A 72 8.72 2.49 -8.84
N PHE A 73 8.12 2.08 -7.72
CA PHE A 73 8.10 2.84 -6.47
C PHE A 73 8.43 1.92 -5.31
N LEU A 74 9.62 2.04 -4.76
CA LEU A 74 10.07 1.26 -3.61
C LEU A 74 9.77 2.05 -2.32
N MET A 75 8.51 2.04 -1.92
CA MET A 75 8.00 2.84 -0.79
C MET A 75 8.36 2.25 0.57
N GLY A 76 8.42 0.93 0.69
CA GLY A 76 8.51 0.24 1.96
C GLY A 76 7.17 0.17 2.71
N ARG A 77 7.21 -0.20 3.99
CA ARG A 77 6.04 -0.27 4.88
C ARG A 77 5.53 1.12 5.22
N SER A 78 4.23 1.28 5.28
CA SER A 78 3.56 2.58 5.37
C SER A 78 3.01 2.91 6.77
N LEU A 79 2.68 1.90 7.58
CA LEU A 79 1.95 2.12 8.83
C LEU A 79 2.68 3.06 9.79
N TYR A 80 3.93 2.75 10.12
CA TYR A 80 4.70 3.54 11.06
C TYR A 80 4.96 4.97 10.55
N THR A 81 5.33 5.09 9.27
CA THR A 81 5.55 6.39 8.62
C THR A 81 4.27 7.23 8.61
N ASN A 82 3.11 6.63 8.35
CA ASN A 82 1.84 7.35 8.39
C ASN A 82 1.47 7.83 9.80
N ILE A 83 1.72 7.03 10.84
CA ILE A 83 1.53 7.46 12.24
C ILE A 83 2.43 8.65 12.58
N LEU A 84 3.70 8.64 12.15
CA LEU A 84 4.63 9.75 12.33
C LEU A 84 4.14 11.03 11.63
N ASN A 85 3.74 10.91 10.37
CA ASN A 85 3.30 12.05 9.55
C ASN A 85 1.96 12.65 10.03
N LEU A 86 1.15 11.87 10.73
CA LEU A 86 -0.06 12.37 11.40
C LEU A 86 0.23 13.14 12.68
N VAL A 87 1.50 13.18 13.14
CA VAL A 87 1.92 13.82 14.40
C VAL A 87 1.16 13.27 15.62
N SER A 88 0.82 12.00 15.58
CA SER A 88 0.00 11.31 16.59
C SER A 88 0.74 10.15 17.26
N LEU A 89 2.06 10.06 17.11
CA LEU A 89 2.86 8.92 17.56
C LEU A 89 2.65 8.62 19.06
N ASP A 90 2.66 9.65 19.91
CA ASP A 90 2.52 9.47 21.35
C ASP A 90 1.13 8.97 21.73
N ALA A 91 0.08 9.47 21.06
CA ALA A 91 -1.29 8.99 21.29
C ALA A 91 -1.46 7.52 20.87
N TYR A 92 -0.86 7.12 19.72
CA TYR A 92 -0.87 5.74 19.27
C TYR A 92 -0.07 4.83 20.20
N LYS A 93 1.13 5.23 20.63
CA LYS A 93 1.93 4.46 21.60
C LYS A 93 1.16 4.23 22.89
N GLN A 94 0.63 5.29 23.50
CA GLN A 94 -0.17 5.17 24.73
C GLN A 94 -1.40 4.28 24.54
N ALA A 95 -2.10 4.41 23.41
CA ALA A 95 -3.26 3.58 23.11
C ALA A 95 -2.89 2.10 23.00
N LEU A 96 -1.79 1.78 22.32
CA LEU A 96 -1.32 0.41 22.12
C LEU A 96 -0.78 -0.20 23.40
N ASP A 97 -0.06 0.58 24.22
CA ASP A 97 0.44 0.16 25.54
C ASP A 97 -0.71 -0.20 26.49
N GLU A 98 -1.75 0.65 26.55
CA GLU A 98 -2.94 0.39 27.37
C GLU A 98 -3.77 -0.83 26.88
N LEU A 99 -3.68 -1.16 25.60
CA LEU A 99 -4.29 -2.35 25.03
C LEU A 99 -3.38 -3.58 25.13
N HIS A 100 -2.21 -3.46 25.75
CA HIS A 100 -1.20 -4.51 25.87
C HIS A 100 -0.78 -5.12 24.53
N ILE A 101 -0.73 -4.30 23.48
CA ILE A 101 -0.37 -4.72 22.14
C ILE A 101 1.14 -4.55 21.94
N ASP A 102 1.79 -5.64 21.53
CA ASP A 102 3.20 -5.62 21.11
C ASP A 102 3.31 -4.97 19.72
N VAL A 103 3.72 -3.70 19.73
CA VAL A 103 3.77 -2.86 18.51
C VAL A 103 4.70 -3.46 17.46
N ASP A 104 5.86 -3.98 17.86
CA ASP A 104 6.86 -4.50 16.93
C ASP A 104 6.34 -5.74 16.20
N LYS A 105 5.63 -6.62 16.89
CA LYS A 105 5.00 -7.78 16.27
C LYS A 105 3.88 -7.37 15.29
N VAL A 106 3.10 -6.36 15.66
CA VAL A 106 2.03 -5.86 14.78
C VAL A 106 2.59 -5.18 13.54
N LEU A 107 3.67 -4.39 13.67
CA LEU A 107 4.33 -3.75 12.53
C LEU A 107 4.97 -4.77 11.56
N GLN A 108 5.41 -5.93 12.07
CA GLN A 108 5.95 -7.00 11.22
C GLN A 108 4.90 -7.69 10.34
N GLU A 109 3.62 -7.60 10.71
CA GLU A 109 2.51 -8.15 9.92
C GLU A 109 2.20 -7.33 8.66
N GLU A 110 2.72 -6.10 8.55
CA GLU A 110 2.53 -5.28 7.35
C GLU A 110 3.25 -5.89 6.15
N PRO A 111 2.52 -6.26 5.07
CA PRO A 111 3.17 -6.69 3.84
C PRO A 111 3.99 -5.55 3.26
N GLU A 112 5.22 -5.82 2.88
CA GLU A 112 6.05 -4.85 2.17
C GLU A 112 5.77 -4.93 0.67
N PRO A 113 5.22 -3.87 0.04
CA PRO A 113 5.03 -3.85 -1.39
C PRO A 113 6.38 -3.67 -2.07
N ALA A 114 7.00 -4.76 -2.50
CA ALA A 114 8.28 -4.75 -3.21
C ALA A 114 8.09 -4.39 -4.69
N LEU A 115 7.58 -3.17 -4.96
CA LEU A 115 7.27 -2.66 -6.30
C LEU A 115 8.44 -1.89 -6.92
N GLY A 116 9.66 -2.28 -6.63
CA GLY A 116 10.89 -1.73 -7.17
C GLY A 116 12.09 -2.60 -6.78
N ASN A 117 13.19 -2.46 -7.53
CA ASN A 117 14.39 -3.27 -7.36
C ASN A 117 15.52 -2.55 -6.64
N GLY A 118 15.61 -1.24 -6.79
CA GLY A 118 16.76 -0.50 -6.26
C GLY A 118 16.67 1.00 -6.44
N GLY A 119 17.71 1.61 -6.97
CA GLY A 119 17.88 3.07 -7.03
C GLY A 119 16.76 3.82 -7.75
N LEU A 120 16.26 3.29 -8.87
CA LEU A 120 15.16 3.91 -9.62
C LEU A 120 13.89 4.03 -8.78
N GLY A 121 13.46 2.90 -8.22
CA GLY A 121 12.24 2.85 -7.40
C GLY A 121 12.38 3.61 -6.09
N ARG A 122 13.56 3.57 -5.45
CA ARG A 122 13.79 4.33 -4.23
C ARG A 122 13.89 5.83 -4.48
N LEU A 123 14.48 6.27 -5.60
CA LEU A 123 14.51 7.67 -6.00
C LEU A 123 13.10 8.23 -6.18
N ALA A 124 12.21 7.48 -6.85
CA ALA A 124 10.82 7.86 -7.01
C ALA A 124 10.11 8.03 -5.65
N ALA A 125 10.32 7.11 -4.71
CA ALA A 125 9.78 7.21 -3.36
C ALA A 125 10.30 8.45 -2.62
N CYS A 126 11.61 8.73 -2.67
CA CYS A 126 12.21 9.90 -2.04
C CYS A 126 11.73 11.22 -2.65
N PHE A 127 11.48 11.26 -3.96
CA PHE A 127 10.90 12.45 -4.59
C PHE A 127 9.47 12.71 -4.12
N MET A 128 8.65 11.67 -3.94
CA MET A 128 7.30 11.83 -3.39
C MET A 128 7.34 12.40 -1.97
N ASP A 129 8.24 11.92 -1.12
CA ASP A 129 8.44 12.46 0.23
C ASP A 129 8.90 13.93 0.19
N SER A 130 9.83 14.27 -0.70
CA SER A 130 10.31 15.66 -0.86
C SER A 130 9.21 16.59 -1.36
N LEU A 131 8.39 16.15 -2.32
CA LEU A 131 7.26 16.93 -2.83
C LEU A 131 6.22 17.18 -1.73
N ALA A 132 5.93 16.16 -0.92
CA ALA A 132 5.04 16.29 0.23
C ALA A 132 5.60 17.26 1.29
N SER A 133 6.90 17.19 1.58
CA SER A 133 7.56 18.08 2.54
C SER A 133 7.60 19.56 2.09
N LEU A 134 7.49 19.79 0.78
CA LEU A 134 7.42 21.12 0.18
C LEU A 134 5.97 21.60 -0.06
N ASP A 135 4.98 20.89 0.44
CA ASP A 135 3.56 21.17 0.23
C ASP A 135 3.16 21.28 -1.25
N LEU A 136 3.87 20.58 -2.14
CA LEU A 136 3.57 20.58 -3.57
C LEU A 136 2.51 19.52 -3.88
N PRO A 137 1.41 19.89 -4.56
CA PRO A 137 0.38 18.93 -4.93
C PRO A 137 0.87 17.98 -6.03
N ALA A 138 1.25 16.80 -5.64
CA ALA A 138 1.82 15.79 -6.51
C ALA A 138 1.06 14.46 -6.46
N MET A 139 1.20 13.67 -7.53
CA MET A 139 0.69 12.31 -7.64
C MET A 139 1.74 11.42 -8.31
N GLY A 140 2.12 10.33 -7.67
CA GLY A 140 2.90 9.26 -8.28
C GLY A 140 2.01 8.35 -9.11
N CYS A 141 2.41 8.05 -10.33
CA CYS A 141 1.69 7.15 -11.23
C CYS A 141 2.61 5.98 -11.59
N SER A 142 2.11 4.76 -11.38
CA SER A 142 2.86 3.52 -11.62
C SER A 142 1.93 2.38 -12.01
N ILE A 143 2.54 1.24 -12.26
CA ILE A 143 1.83 -0.04 -12.45
C ILE A 143 1.68 -0.70 -11.06
N ARG A 144 0.47 -1.12 -10.75
CA ARG A 144 0.20 -1.96 -9.59
C ARG A 144 0.48 -3.41 -9.96
N TYR A 145 1.71 -3.84 -9.76
CA TYR A 145 2.09 -5.22 -10.05
C TYR A 145 1.34 -6.19 -9.14
N GLU A 146 0.87 -7.29 -9.71
CA GLU A 146 0.19 -8.35 -8.94
C GLU A 146 1.14 -9.05 -7.98
N TYR A 147 2.39 -9.20 -8.40
CA TYR A 147 3.48 -9.76 -7.61
C TYR A 147 4.56 -8.71 -7.42
N GLY A 148 5.11 -8.63 -6.21
CA GLY A 148 6.30 -7.83 -5.95
C GLY A 148 7.57 -8.50 -6.48
N LEU A 149 8.74 -7.96 -6.10
CA LEU A 149 10.02 -8.62 -6.33
C LEU A 149 9.98 -10.02 -5.71
N PHE A 150 10.39 -11.03 -6.48
CA PHE A 150 10.32 -12.44 -6.09
C PHE A 150 10.98 -12.69 -4.72
N ARG A 151 10.45 -13.67 -3.98
CA ARG A 151 11.04 -14.14 -2.73
C ARG A 151 12.17 -15.11 -3.02
N GLN A 152 13.27 -14.93 -2.31
CA GLN A 152 14.40 -15.84 -2.38
C GLN A 152 14.31 -16.88 -1.25
N LYS A 153 14.48 -18.15 -1.59
CA LYS A 153 14.58 -19.25 -0.64
C LYS A 153 15.79 -20.11 -0.97
N ILE A 154 16.46 -20.60 0.05
CA ILE A 154 17.52 -21.58 -0.12
C ILE A 154 16.94 -22.96 0.14
N VAL A 155 17.04 -23.85 -0.85
CA VAL A 155 16.63 -25.25 -0.79
C VAL A 155 17.81 -26.11 -1.27
N ASP A 156 18.27 -27.03 -0.44
CA ASP A 156 19.41 -27.89 -0.74
C ASP A 156 20.68 -27.15 -1.20
N GLY A 157 20.92 -25.98 -0.58
CA GLY A 157 22.08 -25.13 -0.89
C GLY A 157 21.95 -24.30 -2.17
N GLN A 158 20.81 -24.36 -2.87
CA GLN A 158 20.54 -23.61 -4.08
C GLN A 158 19.45 -22.55 -3.85
N GLN A 159 19.59 -21.41 -4.52
CA GLN A 159 18.56 -20.37 -4.51
C GLN A 159 17.36 -20.82 -5.34
N VAL A 160 16.17 -20.68 -4.77
CA VAL A 160 14.88 -20.87 -5.43
C VAL A 160 14.09 -19.57 -5.36
N GLU A 161 13.51 -19.16 -6.47
CA GLU A 161 12.70 -17.96 -6.60
C GLU A 161 11.22 -18.33 -6.47
N LEU A 162 10.50 -17.62 -5.62
CA LEU A 162 9.09 -17.85 -5.37
C LEU A 162 8.29 -16.56 -5.64
N PRO A 163 7.06 -16.66 -6.14
CA PRO A 163 6.19 -15.48 -6.28
C PRO A 163 5.97 -14.78 -4.95
N ASP A 164 6.00 -13.44 -4.97
CA ASP A 164 5.66 -12.61 -3.82
C ASP A 164 4.18 -12.22 -3.85
N TYR A 165 3.35 -12.92 -3.09
CA TYR A 165 1.91 -12.67 -2.96
C TYR A 165 1.62 -11.57 -1.94
N TRP A 166 2.15 -10.37 -2.15
CA TRP A 166 2.00 -9.25 -1.21
C TRP A 166 0.55 -8.79 -1.01
N LEU A 167 -0.36 -9.13 -1.93
CA LEU A 167 -1.78 -8.83 -1.90
C LEU A 167 -2.65 -9.96 -1.35
N GLY A 168 -2.07 -11.09 -0.95
CA GLY A 168 -2.83 -12.29 -0.54
C GLY A 168 -3.85 -12.07 0.57
N ASN A 169 -3.61 -11.10 1.44
CA ASN A 169 -4.53 -10.70 2.53
C ASN A 169 -5.23 -9.36 2.26
N GLY A 170 -5.21 -8.86 1.03
CA GLY A 170 -5.64 -7.51 0.69
C GLY A 170 -4.64 -6.44 1.15
N ASN A 171 -4.86 -5.22 0.73
CA ASN A 171 -4.04 -4.07 1.11
C ASN A 171 -4.92 -2.97 1.71
N VAL A 172 -4.65 -2.62 2.96
CA VAL A 172 -5.43 -1.60 3.69
C VAL A 172 -5.30 -0.21 3.04
N TRP A 173 -4.17 0.06 2.40
CA TRP A 173 -3.87 1.37 1.80
C TRP A 173 -4.50 1.58 0.42
N GLU A 174 -5.04 0.54 -0.20
CA GLU A 174 -5.67 0.62 -1.50
C GLU A 174 -7.12 1.09 -1.43
N MET A 175 -7.49 1.89 -2.44
CA MET A 175 -8.85 2.36 -2.64
C MET A 175 -9.18 2.24 -4.14
N PRO A 176 -9.74 1.11 -4.59
CA PRO A 176 -10.13 0.92 -5.98
C PRO A 176 -11.20 1.93 -6.42
N VAL A 177 -11.01 2.53 -7.59
CA VAL A 177 -11.95 3.48 -8.22
C VAL A 177 -12.40 2.86 -9.53
N MET A 178 -13.41 1.99 -9.45
CA MET A 178 -13.87 1.21 -10.60
C MET A 178 -14.58 2.05 -11.65
N GLU A 179 -15.16 3.17 -11.25
CA GLU A 179 -15.82 4.14 -12.14
C GLU A 179 -14.84 4.84 -13.10
N ASP A 180 -13.56 4.92 -12.74
CA ASP A 180 -12.51 5.50 -13.58
C ASP A 180 -11.75 4.43 -14.38
N ALA A 181 -12.19 3.17 -14.33
CA ALA A 181 -11.53 2.09 -15.05
C ALA A 181 -11.67 2.28 -16.56
N CYS A 182 -10.56 2.15 -17.27
CA CYS A 182 -10.52 2.16 -18.72
C CYS A 182 -9.84 0.90 -19.24
N GLU A 183 -10.36 0.38 -20.34
CA GLU A 183 -9.78 -0.79 -20.99
C GLU A 183 -8.60 -0.37 -21.88
N VAL A 184 -7.46 -1.01 -21.68
CA VAL A 184 -6.25 -0.79 -22.49
C VAL A 184 -6.00 -2.00 -23.35
N HIS A 185 -6.15 -1.83 -24.69
CA HIS A 185 -5.90 -2.90 -25.64
C HIS A 185 -4.44 -2.92 -26.09
N PHE A 186 -3.80 -4.06 -25.90
CA PHE A 186 -2.50 -4.33 -26.50
C PHE A 186 -2.71 -5.02 -27.84
N ASN A 187 -2.04 -4.51 -28.89
CA ASN A 187 -2.09 -5.17 -30.20
C ASN A 187 -1.35 -6.51 -30.10
N GLY A 188 -2.00 -7.56 -30.51
CA GLY A 188 -1.50 -8.92 -30.42
C GLY A 188 -2.62 -9.88 -30.04
N HIS A 189 -2.39 -11.14 -30.25
CA HIS A 189 -3.32 -12.20 -29.88
C HIS A 189 -2.56 -13.40 -29.32
N VAL A 190 -3.27 -14.22 -28.59
CA VAL A 190 -2.74 -15.46 -28.02
C VAL A 190 -3.15 -16.61 -28.89
N GLU A 191 -2.19 -17.39 -29.37
CA GLU A 191 -2.45 -18.67 -30.04
C GLU A 191 -2.13 -19.79 -29.06
N MET A 192 -3.13 -20.66 -28.84
CA MET A 192 -2.95 -21.88 -28.05
C MET A 192 -2.37 -22.97 -28.95
N GLY A 193 -1.10 -23.31 -28.76
CA GLY A 193 -0.46 -24.42 -29.45
C GLY A 193 -0.90 -25.77 -28.90
N ASN A 194 -0.74 -26.83 -29.69
CA ASN A 194 -1.08 -28.23 -29.30
C ASN A 194 -0.26 -28.80 -28.13
N ARG A 195 0.64 -28.02 -27.54
CA ARG A 195 1.47 -28.37 -26.39
C ARG A 195 1.23 -27.37 -25.26
N SER A 196 0.08 -27.28 -24.69
CA SER A 196 -0.21 -26.53 -23.45
C SER A 196 0.62 -25.24 -23.20
N GLU A 197 1.30 -24.68 -24.19
CA GLU A 197 2.08 -23.47 -24.13
C GLU A 197 1.31 -22.32 -24.76
N GLU A 198 1.04 -21.32 -23.93
CA GLU A 198 0.46 -20.07 -24.38
C GLU A 198 1.51 -19.27 -25.15
N ARG A 199 1.25 -18.99 -26.43
CA ARG A 199 2.14 -18.22 -27.28
C ARG A 199 1.50 -16.88 -27.63
N ARG A 200 2.11 -15.81 -27.21
CA ARG A 200 1.70 -14.45 -27.61
C ARG A 200 2.26 -14.11 -28.98
N VAL A 201 1.40 -13.64 -29.88
CA VAL A 201 1.78 -13.24 -31.23
C VAL A 201 1.43 -11.77 -31.41
N GLY A 202 2.44 -10.95 -31.75
CA GLY A 202 2.29 -9.51 -32.00
C GLY A 202 3.57 -8.74 -31.77
N LYS A 203 3.62 -7.48 -32.23
CA LYS A 203 4.78 -6.62 -32.07
C LYS A 203 5.06 -6.25 -30.60
N GLU A 204 4.03 -6.26 -29.78
CA GLU A 204 4.03 -5.92 -28.35
C GLU A 204 4.78 -6.94 -27.51
N CYS A 205 4.87 -8.18 -27.99
CA CYS A 205 5.68 -9.22 -27.36
C CYS A 205 7.19 -8.88 -27.36
N ARG A 206 7.58 -7.81 -28.05
CA ARG A 206 8.94 -7.28 -28.07
C ARG A 206 9.15 -6.14 -27.08
N SER A 207 8.14 -5.74 -26.32
CA SER A 207 8.34 -4.68 -25.32
C SER A 207 9.27 -5.20 -24.22
N ARG A 208 10.35 -4.48 -23.97
CA ARG A 208 11.37 -4.80 -22.96
C ARG A 208 10.86 -4.71 -21.52
N TRP A 209 9.57 -4.57 -21.34
CA TRP A 209 8.91 -4.32 -20.07
C TRP A 209 8.24 -5.55 -19.48
N SER A 210 8.42 -6.70 -20.10
CA SER A 210 8.00 -7.98 -19.49
C SER A 210 9.03 -8.36 -18.40
N PRO A 211 8.63 -8.52 -17.15
CA PRO A 211 9.53 -9.00 -16.10
C PRO A 211 9.97 -10.46 -16.28
N TYR A 212 9.56 -11.11 -17.38
CA TYR A 212 9.80 -12.52 -17.68
C TYR A 212 10.59 -12.69 -18.99
N HIS A 213 11.73 -12.00 -19.09
CA HIS A 213 12.74 -12.33 -20.10
C HIS A 213 14.05 -12.64 -19.39
#